data_2448394094e6024d3e6e632bb9add75e
#
_entry.id   2448394094e6024d3e6e632bb9add75e
#
_cell.length_a   1.000
_cell.length_b   1.000
_cell.length_c   1.000
_cell.angle_alpha   90.00
_cell.angle_beta   90.00
_cell.angle_gamma   90.00
#
_symmetry.space_group_name_H-M   'P 1'
#
loop_
_entity.id
_entity.type
_entity.pdbx_description
1 polymer ?
#
loop_
_entity_poly.entity_id
_entity_poly.type
_entity_poly.pdbx_seq_one_letter_code
_entity_poly.pdbx_strand_id
1 'polypeptide(L)'
;MTFKLGYSTYALKMMDPFEALRMIKDVGYEALEVCAANGWPSSPEEFSPSEQDDLAKLAQDLGFSSPILFAMIDVCAAPADRPAMLELTKKKFEMVQRLHFDDSPVLITTISGHSAPAWDTGKEQIRDSFMSLADLAAENDIIVSIEPHAGTDFETPEKAVWMMEQTKHPNLKLDLDISHFVVEGAELEHSVNLTAPHSSMVHIKDGIKNDDGTIEFCLTGDGGIDCTEFLSALRANDLEHLPVFAEVSVQQSGEADYSPRGAAEFCYNALNGAREALR
;
A
#
# COMPACT_ATOMS: atom_id res chain seq x y z
N MET A 1 -9.94 -7.82 -19.62
CA MET A 1 -9.66 -6.52 -18.94
C MET A 1 -8.17 -6.29 -18.94
N THR A 2 -7.71 -5.06 -18.85
CA THR A 2 -6.27 -4.73 -18.72
C THR A 2 -6.05 -4.12 -17.35
N PHE A 3 -4.98 -4.50 -16.68
CA PHE A 3 -4.61 -3.90 -15.38
C PHE A 3 -4.62 -2.37 -15.44
N LYS A 4 -5.18 -1.73 -14.42
CA LYS A 4 -4.91 -0.31 -14.15
C LYS A 4 -3.57 -0.20 -13.41
N LEU A 5 -2.78 0.80 -13.76
CA LEU A 5 -1.54 1.10 -13.06
C LEU A 5 -1.76 2.28 -12.12
N GLY A 6 -1.34 2.12 -10.88
CA GLY A 6 -1.42 3.12 -9.82
C GLY A 6 -0.05 3.56 -9.33
N TYR A 7 -0.01 4.66 -8.61
CA TYR A 7 1.20 5.15 -7.96
C TYR A 7 0.91 5.64 -6.55
N SER A 8 1.80 5.27 -5.60
CA SER A 8 1.73 5.75 -4.22
C SER A 8 2.48 7.06 -4.05
N THR A 9 1.87 8.03 -3.37
CA THR A 9 2.55 9.30 -3.02
C THR A 9 3.54 9.15 -1.86
N TYR A 10 3.79 7.93 -1.38
CA TYR A 10 4.71 7.67 -0.27
C TYR A 10 6.10 8.25 -0.48
N ALA A 11 6.67 8.11 -1.67
CA ALA A 11 7.98 8.66 -2.04
C ALA A 11 7.96 10.16 -2.41
N LEU A 12 6.82 10.82 -2.34
CA LEU A 12 6.64 12.22 -2.75
C LEU A 12 6.54 13.19 -1.56
N LYS A 13 7.14 12.83 -0.43
CA LYS A 13 7.08 13.58 0.83
C LYS A 13 7.45 15.06 0.70
N MET A 14 8.33 15.41 -0.26
CA MET A 14 8.80 16.79 -0.47
C MET A 14 8.00 17.54 -1.54
N MET A 15 6.93 16.95 -2.07
CA MET A 15 6.12 17.53 -3.14
C MET A 15 4.76 17.99 -2.61
N ASP A 16 4.27 19.09 -3.14
CA ASP A 16 2.89 19.52 -2.90
C ASP A 16 1.90 18.45 -3.40
N PRO A 17 0.87 18.06 -2.61
CA PRO A 17 -0.04 16.99 -3.00
C PRO A 17 -0.77 17.23 -4.34
N PHE A 18 -1.13 18.47 -4.66
CA PHE A 18 -1.79 18.80 -5.93
C PHE A 18 -0.84 18.70 -7.12
N GLU A 19 0.43 19.08 -6.94
CA GLU A 19 1.47 18.92 -7.96
C GLU A 19 1.80 17.42 -8.16
N ALA A 20 1.85 16.65 -7.08
CA ALA A 20 2.04 15.21 -7.12
C ALA A 20 0.97 14.51 -7.98
N LEU A 21 -0.32 14.83 -7.76
CA LEU A 21 -1.40 14.24 -8.56
C LEU A 21 -1.28 14.57 -10.05
N ARG A 22 -0.97 15.82 -10.38
CA ARG A 22 -0.78 16.23 -11.79
C ARG A 22 0.39 15.49 -12.42
N MET A 23 1.50 15.38 -11.70
CA MET A 23 2.69 14.66 -12.17
C MET A 23 2.40 13.18 -12.40
N ILE A 24 1.73 12.52 -11.46
CA ILE A 24 1.34 11.10 -11.56
C ILE A 24 0.44 10.88 -12.79
N LYS A 25 -0.53 11.79 -13.02
CA LYS A 25 -1.42 11.72 -14.19
C LYS A 25 -0.67 11.93 -15.49
N ASP A 26 0.24 12.91 -15.55
CA ASP A 26 1.05 13.20 -16.73
C ASP A 26 1.94 12.02 -17.14
N VAL A 27 2.44 11.24 -16.17
CA VAL A 27 3.22 10.01 -16.42
C VAL A 27 2.34 8.93 -17.06
N GLY A 28 1.04 8.90 -16.75
CA GLY A 28 0.10 7.96 -17.36
C GLY A 28 -0.60 7.02 -16.38
N TYR A 29 -0.40 7.17 -15.10
CA TYR A 29 -1.07 6.36 -14.09
C TYR A 29 -2.59 6.59 -14.05
N GLU A 30 -3.34 5.56 -13.69
CA GLU A 30 -4.80 5.51 -13.75
C GLU A 30 -5.45 5.40 -12.35
N ALA A 31 -4.65 5.03 -11.34
CA ALA A 31 -5.07 4.94 -9.94
C ALA A 31 -4.07 5.67 -9.04
N LEU A 32 -4.54 6.06 -7.86
CA LEU A 32 -3.79 6.90 -6.93
C LEU A 32 -3.91 6.37 -5.51
N GLU A 33 -2.78 6.27 -4.83
CA GLU A 33 -2.71 6.12 -3.39
C GLU A 33 -2.11 7.38 -2.75
N VAL A 34 -2.81 7.94 -1.76
CA VAL A 34 -2.39 9.12 -1.03
C VAL A 34 -1.79 8.70 0.32
N CYS A 35 -0.54 9.06 0.57
CA CYS A 35 0.11 8.78 1.84
C CYS A 35 -0.32 9.78 2.91
N ALA A 36 -0.96 9.30 3.98
CA ALA A 36 -1.39 10.05 5.14
C ALA A 36 -0.51 9.78 6.39
N ALA A 37 0.75 9.38 6.17
CA ALA A 37 1.70 9.18 7.26
C ALA A 37 2.05 10.51 7.94
N ASN A 38 2.36 10.45 9.23
CA ASN A 38 2.76 11.64 9.98
C ASN A 38 4.00 12.29 9.38
N GLY A 39 3.95 13.61 9.18
CA GLY A 39 5.03 14.38 8.57
C GLY A 39 5.05 14.32 7.03
N TRP A 40 4.04 13.74 6.38
CA TRP A 40 3.77 13.94 4.96
C TRP A 40 2.87 15.16 4.76
N PRO A 41 3.02 15.90 3.65
CA PRO A 41 2.21 17.12 3.40
C PRO A 41 0.72 16.82 3.26
N SER A 42 0.36 15.56 2.95
CA SER A 42 -1.01 15.05 2.88
C SER A 42 -1.47 14.38 4.18
N SER A 43 -0.74 14.47 5.29
CA SER A 43 -1.24 13.94 6.56
C SER A 43 -2.43 14.76 7.07
N PRO A 44 -3.41 14.15 7.79
CA PRO A 44 -4.58 14.91 8.28
C PRO A 44 -4.25 15.95 9.35
N GLU A 45 -3.02 16.05 9.79
CA GLU A 45 -2.52 17.08 10.71
C GLU A 45 -2.02 18.31 9.97
N GLU A 46 -1.52 18.16 8.74
CA GLU A 46 -0.98 19.21 7.89
C GLU A 46 -1.96 19.64 6.78
N PHE A 47 -2.90 18.77 6.41
CA PHE A 47 -3.78 18.90 5.26
C PHE A 47 -5.22 19.07 5.73
N SER A 48 -5.74 20.30 5.60
CA SER A 48 -7.06 20.67 6.11
C SER A 48 -8.21 19.94 5.38
N PRO A 49 -9.39 19.79 6.00
CA PRO A 49 -10.56 19.21 5.34
C PRO A 49 -10.92 19.86 3.99
N SER A 50 -10.74 21.16 3.84
CA SER A 50 -11.00 21.85 2.57
C SER A 50 -10.00 21.46 1.50
N GLU A 51 -8.72 21.31 1.86
CA GLU A 51 -7.69 20.86 0.93
C GLU A 51 -7.89 19.37 0.53
N GLN A 52 -8.40 18.54 1.45
CA GLN A 52 -8.80 17.16 1.15
C GLN A 52 -9.93 17.13 0.13
N ASP A 53 -10.99 17.95 0.30
CA ASP A 53 -12.10 18.05 -0.64
C ASP A 53 -11.63 18.59 -2.02
N ASP A 54 -10.71 19.56 -2.05
CA ASP A 54 -10.11 20.09 -3.27
C ASP A 54 -9.23 19.05 -3.99
N LEU A 55 -8.50 18.23 -3.22
CA LEU A 55 -7.69 17.14 -3.76
C LEU A 55 -8.56 16.04 -4.38
N ALA A 56 -9.66 15.67 -3.71
CA ALA A 56 -10.65 14.73 -4.24
C ALA A 56 -11.22 15.23 -5.57
N LYS A 57 -11.60 16.50 -5.61
CA LYS A 57 -12.08 17.13 -6.84
C LYS A 57 -11.04 17.12 -7.94
N LEU A 58 -9.77 17.43 -7.63
CA LEU A 58 -8.69 17.38 -8.62
C LEU A 58 -8.49 15.96 -9.14
N ALA A 59 -8.49 14.93 -8.27
CA ALA A 59 -8.38 13.54 -8.67
C ALA A 59 -9.50 13.15 -9.63
N GLN A 60 -10.74 13.52 -9.33
CA GLN A 60 -11.89 13.30 -10.18
C GLN A 60 -11.78 14.04 -11.53
N ASP A 61 -11.41 15.32 -11.53
CA ASP A 61 -11.24 16.14 -12.74
C ASP A 61 -10.13 15.59 -13.65
N LEU A 62 -9.09 14.98 -13.08
CA LEU A 62 -8.01 14.29 -13.79
C LEU A 62 -8.40 12.89 -14.27
N GLY A 63 -9.56 12.36 -13.88
CA GLY A 63 -10.06 11.05 -14.28
C GLY A 63 -9.39 9.88 -13.58
N PHE A 64 -8.96 10.05 -12.34
CA PHE A 64 -8.65 8.93 -11.43
C PHE A 64 -9.94 8.31 -10.89
N SER A 65 -9.87 7.06 -10.41
CA SER A 65 -10.84 6.53 -9.45
C SER A 65 -10.60 7.16 -8.06
N SER A 66 -11.53 6.96 -7.13
CA SER A 66 -11.36 7.40 -5.75
C SER A 66 -10.00 6.96 -5.19
N PRO A 67 -9.21 7.88 -4.61
CA PRO A 67 -7.91 7.53 -4.04
C PRO A 67 -8.03 6.53 -2.90
N ILE A 68 -7.04 5.64 -2.79
CA ILE A 68 -6.80 4.80 -1.63
C ILE A 68 -5.91 5.58 -0.66
N LEU A 69 -6.01 5.33 0.64
CA LEU A 69 -5.21 6.02 1.63
C LEU A 69 -4.16 5.09 2.27
N PHE A 70 -2.88 5.41 2.10
CA PHE A 70 -1.81 4.78 2.86
C PHE A 70 -1.74 5.40 4.26
N ALA A 71 -2.34 4.72 5.23
CA ALA A 71 -2.65 5.32 6.52
C ALA A 71 -1.51 5.24 7.54
N MET A 72 -0.59 4.27 7.45
CA MET A 72 0.53 4.10 8.39
C MET A 72 0.06 4.14 9.86
N ILE A 73 -0.86 3.26 10.22
CA ILE A 73 -1.39 3.16 11.59
C ILE A 73 -0.50 2.22 12.40
N ASP A 74 0.00 2.65 13.55
CA ASP A 74 0.70 1.77 14.49
C ASP A 74 -0.30 0.95 15.30
N VAL A 75 -0.85 -0.08 14.67
CA VAL A 75 -1.97 -0.89 15.23
C VAL A 75 -1.59 -1.58 16.54
N CYS A 76 -0.30 -1.86 16.76
CA CYS A 76 0.22 -2.49 17.97
C CYS A 76 0.72 -1.48 19.01
N ALA A 77 0.34 -0.20 18.90
CA ALA A 77 0.74 0.85 19.82
C ALA A 77 0.59 0.44 21.30
N ALA A 78 1.58 0.83 22.11
CA ALA A 78 1.57 0.56 23.53
C ALA A 78 0.31 1.14 24.21
N PRO A 79 -0.17 0.55 25.32
CA PRO A 79 -1.39 1.02 25.98
C PRO A 79 -1.44 2.51 26.28
N ALA A 80 -0.29 3.13 26.57
CA ALA A 80 -0.17 4.56 26.85
C ALA A 80 -0.41 5.42 25.60
N ASP A 81 -0.03 4.93 24.41
CA ASP A 81 -0.08 5.66 23.14
C ASP A 81 -1.36 5.37 22.35
N ARG A 82 -2.08 4.30 22.73
CA ARG A 82 -3.30 3.85 22.04
C ARG A 82 -4.38 4.94 21.90
N PRO A 83 -4.67 5.80 22.89
CA PRO A 83 -5.66 6.86 22.71
C PRO A 83 -5.28 7.85 21.59
N ALA A 84 -4.02 8.26 21.51
CA ALA A 84 -3.53 9.16 20.47
C ALA A 84 -3.57 8.48 19.09
N MET A 85 -3.19 7.21 19.02
CA MET A 85 -3.29 6.41 17.80
C MET A 85 -4.74 6.32 17.30
N LEU A 86 -5.71 6.05 18.18
CA LEU A 86 -7.12 5.97 17.82
C LEU A 86 -7.67 7.30 17.30
N GLU A 87 -7.33 8.44 17.94
CA GLU A 87 -7.75 9.76 17.46
C GLU A 87 -7.17 10.08 16.08
N LEU A 88 -5.92 9.73 15.83
CA LEU A 88 -5.31 9.91 14.51
C LEU A 88 -5.94 8.97 13.47
N THR A 89 -6.25 7.74 13.84
CA THR A 89 -6.94 6.78 12.97
C THR A 89 -8.30 7.33 12.52
N LYS A 90 -9.08 7.92 13.43
CA LYS A 90 -10.38 8.55 13.08
C LYS A 90 -10.20 9.67 12.06
N LYS A 91 -9.21 10.55 12.24
CA LYS A 91 -8.91 11.60 11.26
C LYS A 91 -8.55 11.04 9.87
N LYS A 92 -7.81 9.93 9.83
CA LYS A 92 -7.47 9.23 8.58
C LYS A 92 -8.72 8.60 7.94
N PHE A 93 -9.64 8.07 8.74
CA PHE A 93 -10.92 7.56 8.25
C PHE A 93 -11.79 8.69 7.67
N GLU A 94 -11.91 9.82 8.37
CA GLU A 94 -12.60 11.00 7.85
C GLU A 94 -11.97 11.51 6.55
N MET A 95 -10.63 11.47 6.46
CA MET A 95 -9.90 11.88 5.26
C MET A 95 -10.19 10.96 4.08
N VAL A 96 -10.08 9.63 4.23
CA VAL A 96 -10.35 8.73 3.12
C VAL A 96 -11.79 8.83 2.63
N GLN A 97 -12.75 9.05 3.53
CA GLN A 97 -14.16 9.30 3.17
C GLN A 97 -14.34 10.60 2.38
N ARG A 98 -13.59 11.68 2.69
CA ARG A 98 -13.58 12.92 1.91
C ARG A 98 -12.95 12.77 0.54
N LEU A 99 -11.91 11.94 0.44
CA LEU A 99 -11.24 11.63 -0.84
C LEU A 99 -12.07 10.72 -1.75
N HIS A 100 -13.11 10.09 -1.22
CA HIS A 100 -13.94 9.13 -1.93
C HIS A 100 -15.08 9.82 -2.71
N PHE A 101 -15.29 9.46 -3.99
CA PHE A 101 -16.26 10.10 -4.88
C PHE A 101 -16.91 9.16 -5.92
N ASP A 102 -16.63 7.86 -5.90
CA ASP A 102 -17.21 6.87 -6.81
C ASP A 102 -17.77 5.66 -6.04
N ASP A 103 -18.27 4.65 -6.73
CA ASP A 103 -18.89 3.46 -6.12
C ASP A 103 -17.86 2.38 -5.71
N SER A 104 -16.55 2.68 -5.76
CA SER A 104 -15.52 1.73 -5.32
C SER A 104 -15.55 1.55 -3.80
N PRO A 105 -15.01 0.46 -3.25
CA PRO A 105 -14.86 0.33 -1.80
C PRO A 105 -13.93 1.42 -1.23
N VAL A 106 -14.27 1.97 -0.06
CA VAL A 106 -13.39 2.88 0.67
C VAL A 106 -12.27 2.06 1.30
N LEU A 107 -11.03 2.30 0.90
CA LEU A 107 -9.87 1.49 1.25
C LEU A 107 -8.78 2.32 1.94
N ILE A 108 -8.22 1.75 3.01
CA ILE A 108 -6.95 2.21 3.57
C ILE A 108 -5.94 1.07 3.60
N THR A 109 -4.65 1.39 3.51
CA THR A 109 -3.56 0.44 3.72
C THR A 109 -2.77 0.78 4.98
N THR A 110 -2.21 -0.23 5.60
CA THR A 110 -1.32 -0.08 6.76
C THR A 110 -0.46 -1.32 6.99
N ILE A 111 0.66 -1.13 7.65
CA ILE A 111 1.55 -2.20 8.13
C ILE A 111 1.22 -2.58 9.58
N SER A 112 1.85 -3.64 10.12
CA SER A 112 1.69 -4.03 11.53
C SER A 112 2.19 -2.98 12.53
N GLY A 113 3.03 -2.06 12.09
CA GLY A 113 3.62 -1.00 12.91
C GLY A 113 4.91 -1.44 13.64
N HIS A 114 5.69 -0.43 14.06
CA HIS A 114 6.98 -0.65 14.73
C HIS A 114 6.85 -1.21 16.14
N SER A 115 5.67 -1.14 16.74
CA SER A 115 5.37 -1.64 18.09
C SER A 115 4.86 -3.09 18.10
N ALA A 116 4.82 -3.74 16.94
CA ALA A 116 4.38 -5.13 16.85
C ALA A 116 5.33 -6.07 17.62
N PRO A 117 4.81 -6.99 18.43
CA PRO A 117 5.64 -7.98 19.11
C PRO A 117 6.16 -9.03 18.14
N ALA A 118 7.20 -9.77 18.56
CA ALA A 118 7.71 -10.91 17.82
C ALA A 118 6.62 -11.95 17.54
N TRP A 119 6.60 -12.49 16.31
CA TRP A 119 5.56 -13.40 15.84
C TRP A 119 5.34 -14.62 16.73
N ASP A 120 6.42 -15.32 17.07
CA ASP A 120 6.32 -16.58 17.83
C ASP A 120 5.70 -16.43 19.21
N THR A 121 5.75 -15.24 19.79
CA THR A 121 5.25 -14.96 21.15
C THR A 121 4.09 -13.98 21.19
N GLY A 122 3.79 -13.30 20.09
CA GLY A 122 2.85 -12.18 20.06
C GLY A 122 1.88 -12.13 18.88
N LYS A 123 1.84 -13.15 18.03
CA LYS A 123 0.96 -13.16 16.84
C LYS A 123 -0.53 -13.01 17.19
N GLU A 124 -0.98 -13.57 18.33
CA GLU A 124 -2.34 -13.38 18.82
C GLU A 124 -2.61 -11.92 19.22
N GLN A 125 -1.63 -11.23 19.80
CA GLN A 125 -1.74 -9.80 20.10
C GLN A 125 -1.79 -8.96 18.83
N ILE A 126 -1.00 -9.29 17.80
CA ILE A 126 -1.05 -8.63 16.49
C ILE A 126 -2.43 -8.84 15.87
N ARG A 127 -2.93 -10.09 15.87
CA ARG A 127 -4.29 -10.42 15.40
C ARG A 127 -5.36 -9.60 16.11
N ASP A 128 -5.33 -9.54 17.43
CA ASP A 128 -6.35 -8.84 18.22
C ASP A 128 -6.29 -7.32 17.98
N SER A 129 -5.10 -6.79 17.71
CA SER A 129 -4.92 -5.38 17.31
C SER A 129 -5.52 -5.09 15.94
N PHE A 130 -5.30 -5.97 14.95
CA PHE A 130 -5.93 -5.84 13.63
C PHE A 130 -7.44 -6.03 13.69
N MET A 131 -7.93 -6.97 14.51
CA MET A 131 -9.38 -7.13 14.74
C MET A 131 -10.01 -5.86 15.28
N SER A 132 -9.37 -5.22 16.28
CA SER A 132 -9.88 -3.97 16.84
C SER A 132 -9.90 -2.83 15.82
N LEU A 133 -8.91 -2.78 14.92
CA LEU A 133 -8.90 -1.80 13.83
C LEU A 133 -9.98 -2.12 12.79
N ALA A 134 -10.17 -3.39 12.45
CA ALA A 134 -11.20 -3.82 11.51
C ALA A 134 -12.62 -3.57 12.02
N ASP A 135 -12.87 -3.78 13.32
CA ASP A 135 -14.15 -3.44 13.97
C ASP A 135 -14.44 -1.94 13.83
N LEU A 136 -13.44 -1.09 14.14
CA LEU A 136 -13.56 0.37 13.97
C LEU A 136 -13.77 0.78 12.51
N ALA A 137 -13.10 0.11 11.58
CA ALA A 137 -13.26 0.35 10.15
C ALA A 137 -14.65 -0.05 9.65
N ALA A 138 -15.19 -1.17 10.14
CA ALA A 138 -16.55 -1.62 9.81
C ALA A 138 -17.63 -0.62 10.26
N GLU A 139 -17.45 0.04 11.41
CA GLU A 139 -18.35 1.11 11.86
C GLU A 139 -18.37 2.32 10.91
N ASN A 140 -17.40 2.43 10.04
CA ASN A 140 -17.21 3.53 9.09
C ASN A 140 -17.30 3.11 7.61
N ASP A 141 -17.74 1.88 7.32
CA ASP A 141 -17.79 1.31 5.97
C ASP A 141 -16.43 1.33 5.23
N ILE A 142 -15.32 1.16 5.96
CA ILE A 142 -13.96 1.17 5.44
C ILE A 142 -13.39 -0.26 5.43
N ILE A 143 -12.63 -0.60 4.40
CA ILE A 143 -11.81 -1.81 4.34
C ILE A 143 -10.37 -1.45 4.70
N VAL A 144 -9.78 -2.19 5.63
CA VAL A 144 -8.36 -2.12 5.98
C VAL A 144 -7.61 -3.20 5.24
N SER A 145 -6.65 -2.82 4.41
CA SER A 145 -5.71 -3.72 3.76
C SER A 145 -4.40 -3.70 4.52
N ILE A 146 -4.05 -4.82 5.17
CA ILE A 146 -2.78 -4.91 5.91
C ILE A 146 -1.68 -5.42 5.00
N GLU A 147 -0.53 -4.77 5.03
CA GLU A 147 0.65 -5.15 4.26
C GLU A 147 1.60 -6.00 5.13
N PRO A 148 1.83 -7.27 4.78
CA PRO A 148 2.94 -8.05 5.32
C PRO A 148 4.26 -7.43 4.84
N HIS A 149 5.13 -7.03 5.78
CA HIS A 149 6.27 -6.18 5.46
C HIS A 149 7.60 -6.82 5.88
N ALA A 150 8.53 -6.95 4.93
CA ALA A 150 9.87 -7.48 5.16
C ALA A 150 10.63 -6.68 6.21
N GLY A 151 11.39 -7.38 7.05
CA GLY A 151 12.06 -6.79 8.21
C GLY A 151 11.15 -6.57 9.42
N THR A 152 9.91 -7.09 9.36
CA THR A 152 9.01 -7.22 10.52
C THR A 152 8.79 -8.70 10.84
N ASP A 153 8.10 -8.99 11.95
CA ASP A 153 7.73 -10.37 12.27
C ASP A 153 6.51 -10.86 11.46
N PHE A 154 5.88 -9.99 10.67
CA PHE A 154 4.73 -10.29 9.81
C PHE A 154 5.14 -10.07 8.33
N GLU A 155 5.94 -11.00 7.77
CA GLU A 155 6.67 -10.79 6.51
C GLU A 155 6.56 -11.93 5.49
N THR A 156 5.86 -13.05 5.81
CA THR A 156 5.74 -14.18 4.88
C THR A 156 4.30 -14.40 4.42
N PRO A 157 4.10 -15.01 3.22
CA PRO A 157 2.75 -15.30 2.73
C PRO A 157 1.97 -16.25 3.65
N GLU A 158 2.66 -17.20 4.33
CA GLU A 158 2.02 -18.11 5.27
C GLU A 158 1.54 -17.40 6.54
N LYS A 159 2.32 -16.42 7.05
CA LYS A 159 1.89 -15.58 8.18
C LYS A 159 0.69 -14.72 7.78
N ALA A 160 0.70 -14.17 6.55
CA ALA A 160 -0.41 -13.39 6.01
C ALA A 160 -1.70 -14.23 5.94
N VAL A 161 -1.65 -15.44 5.39
CA VAL A 161 -2.79 -16.35 5.32
C VAL A 161 -3.25 -16.74 6.71
N TRP A 162 -2.33 -17.09 7.63
CA TRP A 162 -2.68 -17.38 9.01
C TRP A 162 -3.47 -16.23 9.64
N MET A 163 -3.03 -14.98 9.44
CA MET A 163 -3.73 -13.83 9.98
C MET A 163 -5.16 -13.72 9.44
N MET A 164 -5.34 -13.87 8.13
CA MET A 164 -6.67 -13.80 7.49
C MET A 164 -7.58 -14.94 7.95
N GLU A 165 -7.06 -16.16 8.10
CA GLU A 165 -7.82 -17.31 8.59
C GLU A 165 -8.23 -17.20 10.06
N GLN A 166 -7.42 -16.54 10.88
CA GLN A 166 -7.72 -16.34 12.31
C GLN A 166 -8.69 -15.18 12.54
N THR A 167 -8.65 -14.16 11.71
CA THR A 167 -9.51 -12.98 11.86
C THR A 167 -10.87 -13.17 11.18
N LYS A 168 -10.92 -13.64 9.95
CA LYS A 168 -12.12 -13.82 9.11
C LYS A 168 -13.06 -12.61 9.13
N HIS A 169 -12.47 -11.41 9.24
CA HIS A 169 -13.23 -10.18 9.32
C HIS A 169 -13.48 -9.61 7.90
N PRO A 170 -14.73 -9.25 7.54
CA PRO A 170 -15.04 -8.77 6.17
C PRO A 170 -14.30 -7.47 5.80
N ASN A 171 -14.05 -6.60 6.78
CA ASN A 171 -13.35 -5.33 6.60
C ASN A 171 -11.83 -5.42 6.79
N LEU A 172 -11.26 -6.63 6.96
CA LEU A 172 -9.82 -6.85 7.00
C LEU A 172 -9.39 -7.67 5.80
N LYS A 173 -8.48 -7.14 5.02
CA LYS A 173 -7.94 -7.74 3.81
C LYS A 173 -6.42 -7.63 3.80
N LEU A 174 -5.79 -8.17 2.77
CA LEU A 174 -4.36 -8.00 2.52
C LEU A 174 -4.13 -6.91 1.46
N ASP A 175 -3.08 -6.15 1.69
CA ASP A 175 -2.34 -5.47 0.65
C ASP A 175 -1.21 -6.42 0.21
N LEU A 176 -1.30 -6.90 -1.03
CA LEU A 176 -0.33 -7.81 -1.59
C LEU A 176 0.81 -6.99 -2.19
N ASP A 177 1.83 -6.71 -1.38
CA ASP A 177 3.11 -6.25 -1.92
C ASP A 177 4.05 -7.45 -2.10
N ILE A 178 4.21 -7.85 -3.37
CA ILE A 178 5.02 -9.02 -3.72
C ILE A 178 6.50 -8.85 -3.35
N SER A 179 7.00 -7.62 -3.34
CA SER A 179 8.41 -7.35 -3.08
C SER A 179 8.84 -7.81 -1.70
N HIS A 180 7.99 -7.63 -0.69
CA HIS A 180 8.28 -8.06 0.68
C HIS A 180 8.42 -9.58 0.82
N PHE A 181 7.66 -10.34 0.06
CA PHE A 181 7.77 -11.79 0.07
C PHE A 181 9.02 -12.27 -0.68
N VAL A 182 9.27 -11.69 -1.86
CA VAL A 182 10.39 -12.10 -2.71
C VAL A 182 11.74 -11.77 -2.08
N VAL A 183 11.91 -10.60 -1.46
CA VAL A 183 13.17 -10.26 -0.77
C VAL A 183 13.44 -11.16 0.44
N GLU A 184 12.41 -11.73 1.07
CA GLU A 184 12.54 -12.73 2.13
C GLU A 184 12.71 -14.15 1.59
N GLY A 185 12.79 -14.33 0.26
CA GLY A 185 13.09 -15.59 -0.41
C GLY A 185 11.87 -16.44 -0.72
N ALA A 186 10.67 -15.90 -0.58
CA ALA A 186 9.47 -16.61 -1.04
C ALA A 186 9.38 -16.58 -2.57
N GLU A 187 8.81 -17.63 -3.14
CA GLU A 187 8.62 -17.76 -4.57
C GLU A 187 7.41 -16.95 -5.01
N LEU A 188 7.51 -16.19 -6.10
CA LEU A 188 6.54 -15.19 -6.55
C LEU A 188 5.14 -15.80 -6.78
N GLU A 189 5.05 -16.80 -7.64
CA GLU A 189 3.77 -17.42 -8.02
C GLU A 189 3.10 -18.09 -6.80
N HIS A 190 3.90 -18.75 -5.96
CA HIS A 190 3.40 -19.32 -4.70
C HIS A 190 2.82 -18.27 -3.76
N SER A 191 3.52 -17.15 -3.60
CA SER A 191 3.08 -16.04 -2.74
C SER A 191 1.76 -15.44 -3.22
N VAL A 192 1.64 -15.18 -4.53
CA VAL A 192 0.40 -14.68 -5.13
C VAL A 192 -0.74 -15.69 -4.96
N ASN A 193 -0.51 -16.97 -5.28
CA ASN A 193 -1.53 -18.01 -5.16
C ASN A 193 -2.09 -18.15 -3.74
N LEU A 194 -1.23 -18.00 -2.72
CA LEU A 194 -1.65 -18.07 -1.32
C LEU A 194 -2.44 -16.84 -0.89
N THR A 195 -2.00 -15.64 -1.26
CA THR A 195 -2.52 -14.39 -0.68
C THR A 195 -3.64 -13.76 -1.49
N ALA A 196 -3.74 -14.05 -2.78
CA ALA A 196 -4.76 -13.50 -3.68
C ALA A 196 -6.21 -13.61 -3.17
N PRO A 197 -6.66 -14.74 -2.59
CA PRO A 197 -8.05 -14.85 -2.08
C PRO A 197 -8.39 -13.89 -0.96
N HIS A 198 -7.39 -13.30 -0.34
CA HIS A 198 -7.51 -12.40 0.81
C HIS A 198 -7.20 -10.94 0.47
N SER A 199 -6.69 -10.67 -0.74
CA SER A 199 -6.18 -9.36 -1.13
C SER A 199 -7.28 -8.45 -1.67
N SER A 200 -7.21 -7.17 -1.33
CA SER A 200 -8.05 -6.10 -1.86
C SER A 200 -7.23 -4.95 -2.46
N MET A 201 -5.92 -5.04 -2.36
CA MET A 201 -4.96 -4.11 -2.91
C MET A 201 -3.70 -4.83 -3.37
N VAL A 202 -2.98 -4.23 -4.31
CA VAL A 202 -1.74 -4.79 -4.85
C VAL A 202 -0.69 -3.69 -4.97
N HIS A 203 0.41 -3.87 -4.25
CA HIS A 203 1.62 -3.07 -4.38
C HIS A 203 2.74 -3.85 -5.08
N ILE A 204 3.65 -3.11 -5.67
CA ILE A 204 4.94 -3.61 -6.14
C ILE A 204 6.00 -2.53 -6.01
N LYS A 205 7.10 -2.88 -5.40
CA LYS A 205 8.41 -2.28 -5.55
C LYS A 205 9.38 -3.38 -5.99
N ASP A 206 10.66 -3.12 -5.98
CA ASP A 206 11.66 -4.15 -6.23
C ASP A 206 12.73 -4.08 -5.14
N GLY A 207 13.59 -5.06 -5.04
CA GLY A 207 14.62 -5.07 -4.02
C GLY A 207 15.47 -6.34 -4.01
N ILE A 208 16.51 -6.27 -3.22
CA ILE A 208 17.43 -7.38 -2.97
C ILE A 208 17.69 -7.54 -1.48
N LYS A 209 17.91 -8.78 -1.05
CA LYS A 209 18.44 -9.07 0.28
C LYS A 209 19.92 -9.43 0.16
N ASN A 210 20.75 -8.67 0.84
CA ASN A 210 22.19 -8.84 0.85
C ASN A 210 22.63 -10.04 1.71
N ASP A 211 23.86 -10.51 1.53
CA ASP A 211 24.43 -11.62 2.31
C ASP A 211 24.49 -11.36 3.83
N ASP A 212 24.53 -10.09 4.23
CA ASP A 212 24.50 -9.69 5.64
C ASP A 212 23.08 -9.57 6.24
N GLY A 213 22.05 -9.87 5.42
CA GLY A 213 20.64 -9.82 5.81
C GLY A 213 19.99 -8.46 5.65
N THR A 214 20.70 -7.42 5.22
CA THR A 214 20.10 -6.12 4.91
C THR A 214 19.27 -6.18 3.64
N ILE A 215 18.16 -5.43 3.62
CA ILE A 215 17.28 -5.31 2.45
C ILE A 215 17.47 -3.93 1.84
N GLU A 216 17.76 -3.92 0.55
CA GLU A 216 17.82 -2.72 -0.28
C GLU A 216 16.65 -2.74 -1.26
N PHE A 217 15.69 -1.85 -1.07
CA PHE A 217 14.61 -1.67 -2.03
C PHE A 217 15.05 -0.74 -3.15
N CYS A 218 14.66 -1.07 -4.38
CA CYS A 218 14.90 -0.30 -5.59
C CYS A 218 13.60 -0.03 -6.35
N LEU A 219 13.70 0.67 -7.48
CA LEU A 219 12.54 0.97 -8.30
C LEU A 219 11.98 -0.29 -8.95
N THR A 220 10.67 -0.36 -9.11
CA THR A 220 9.99 -1.46 -9.82
C THR A 220 10.60 -1.65 -11.20
N GLY A 221 11.16 -2.85 -11.44
CA GLY A 221 11.84 -3.23 -12.68
C GLY A 221 13.36 -2.99 -12.68
N ASP A 222 13.95 -2.55 -11.57
CA ASP A 222 15.41 -2.38 -11.41
C ASP A 222 16.06 -3.47 -10.54
N GLY A 223 15.27 -4.42 -10.07
CA GLY A 223 15.71 -5.55 -9.23
C GLY A 223 15.47 -6.90 -9.88
N GLY A 224 15.03 -7.86 -9.07
CA GLY A 224 14.86 -9.27 -9.46
C GLY A 224 13.44 -9.69 -9.78
N ILE A 225 12.44 -8.83 -9.60
CA ILE A 225 11.04 -9.17 -9.82
C ILE A 225 10.67 -8.99 -11.30
N ASP A 226 10.29 -10.09 -11.96
CA ASP A 226 9.74 -10.03 -13.32
C ASP A 226 8.29 -9.50 -13.26
N CYS A 227 8.09 -8.25 -13.69
CA CYS A 227 6.78 -7.62 -13.72
C CYS A 227 5.78 -8.39 -14.61
N THR A 228 6.23 -9.08 -15.67
CA THR A 228 5.35 -9.85 -16.54
C THR A 228 4.88 -11.13 -15.86
N GLU A 229 5.77 -11.81 -15.16
CA GLU A 229 5.44 -12.97 -14.34
C GLU A 229 4.47 -12.58 -13.22
N PHE A 230 4.73 -11.46 -12.53
CA PHE A 230 3.84 -10.96 -11.47
C PHE A 230 2.43 -10.66 -11.98
N LEU A 231 2.30 -9.87 -13.06
CA LEU A 231 0.99 -9.57 -13.64
C LEU A 231 0.29 -10.85 -14.16
N SER A 232 1.05 -11.82 -14.69
CA SER A 232 0.49 -13.12 -15.09
C SER A 232 -0.07 -13.90 -13.90
N ALA A 233 0.65 -13.92 -12.78
CA ALA A 233 0.19 -14.58 -11.55
C ALA A 233 -1.06 -13.91 -10.98
N LEU A 234 -1.12 -12.57 -10.97
CA LEU A 234 -2.32 -11.83 -10.57
C LEU A 234 -3.53 -12.17 -11.44
N ARG A 235 -3.34 -12.22 -12.78
CA ARG A 235 -4.40 -12.59 -13.72
C ARG A 235 -4.89 -14.02 -13.50
N ALA A 236 -3.98 -14.97 -13.28
CA ALA A 236 -4.32 -16.37 -13.00
C ALA A 236 -5.14 -16.54 -11.71
N ASN A 237 -5.09 -15.56 -10.83
CA ASN A 237 -5.82 -15.51 -9.55
C ASN A 237 -6.99 -14.50 -9.53
N ASP A 238 -7.48 -14.10 -10.71
CA ASP A 238 -8.64 -13.18 -10.87
C ASP A 238 -8.46 -11.79 -10.25
N LEU A 239 -7.22 -11.33 -10.01
CA LEU A 239 -6.90 -10.02 -9.44
C LEU A 239 -6.71 -8.92 -10.51
N GLU A 240 -6.97 -9.18 -11.80
CA GLU A 240 -6.82 -8.19 -12.88
C GLU A 240 -7.75 -6.97 -12.72
N HIS A 241 -8.75 -7.07 -11.86
CA HIS A 241 -9.67 -5.99 -11.54
C HIS A 241 -9.11 -4.97 -10.54
N LEU A 242 -8.08 -5.35 -9.77
CA LEU A 242 -7.40 -4.45 -8.83
C LEU A 242 -6.32 -3.63 -9.56
N PRO A 243 -6.18 -2.34 -9.23
CA PRO A 243 -5.03 -1.56 -9.67
C PRO A 243 -3.73 -2.12 -9.07
N VAL A 244 -2.65 -2.08 -9.85
CA VAL A 244 -1.30 -2.41 -9.37
C VAL A 244 -0.56 -1.12 -9.12
N PHE A 245 -0.23 -0.85 -7.87
CA PHE A 245 0.43 0.38 -7.45
C PHE A 245 1.95 0.21 -7.40
N ALA A 246 2.67 1.02 -8.16
CA ALA A 246 4.10 1.20 -7.93
C ALA A 246 4.30 1.99 -6.64
N GLU A 247 5.00 1.40 -5.69
CA GLU A 247 5.46 2.06 -4.48
C GLU A 247 6.97 2.26 -4.54
N VAL A 248 7.44 3.47 -4.25
CA VAL A 248 8.87 3.76 -4.14
C VAL A 248 9.24 3.90 -2.67
N SER A 249 10.23 3.12 -2.24
CA SER A 249 10.71 3.10 -0.87
C SER A 249 11.29 4.45 -0.42
N VAL A 250 11.20 4.73 0.89
CA VAL A 250 11.92 5.87 1.50
C VAL A 250 13.44 5.73 1.38
N GLN A 251 13.99 4.54 1.21
CA GLN A 251 15.40 4.35 0.92
C GLN A 251 15.76 5.05 -0.40
N GLN A 252 14.99 4.80 -1.47
CA GLN A 252 15.18 5.43 -2.78
C GLN A 252 14.86 6.93 -2.78
N SER A 253 13.76 7.33 -2.16
CA SER A 253 13.37 8.75 -2.11
C SER A 253 14.24 9.59 -1.17
N GLY A 254 15.08 8.97 -0.36
CA GLY A 254 16.08 9.61 0.49
C GLY A 254 17.42 9.90 -0.20
N GLU A 255 17.65 9.35 -1.40
CA GLU A 255 18.89 9.54 -2.14
C GLU A 255 19.04 11.01 -2.63
N ALA A 256 20.30 11.48 -2.64
CA ALA A 256 20.57 12.89 -2.93
C ALA A 256 20.21 13.32 -4.38
N ASP A 257 20.20 12.37 -5.31
CA ASP A 257 19.87 12.55 -6.72
C ASP A 257 18.48 12.03 -7.09
N TYR A 258 17.64 11.71 -6.09
CA TYR A 258 16.28 11.23 -6.32
C TYR A 258 15.45 12.21 -7.13
N SER A 259 14.89 11.70 -8.22
CA SER A 259 13.97 12.44 -9.09
C SER A 259 12.56 11.85 -8.99
N PRO A 260 11.60 12.53 -8.35
CA PRO A 260 10.23 12.04 -8.23
C PRO A 260 9.59 11.63 -9.56
N ARG A 261 9.69 12.51 -10.57
CA ARG A 261 9.17 12.23 -11.92
C ARG A 261 9.93 11.09 -12.60
N GLY A 262 11.27 11.11 -12.52
CA GLY A 262 12.11 10.05 -13.12
C GLY A 262 11.81 8.68 -12.54
N ALA A 263 11.64 8.57 -11.22
CA ALA A 263 11.26 7.33 -10.57
C ALA A 263 9.85 6.86 -10.98
N ALA A 264 8.88 7.78 -11.02
CA ALA A 264 7.52 7.46 -11.46
C ALA A 264 7.48 6.98 -12.93
N GLU A 265 8.21 7.64 -13.84
CA GLU A 265 8.32 7.25 -15.25
C GLU A 265 9.02 5.89 -15.41
N PHE A 266 10.08 5.63 -14.64
CA PHE A 266 10.79 4.34 -14.67
C PHE A 266 9.87 3.19 -14.27
N CYS A 267 9.23 3.26 -13.11
CA CYS A 267 8.29 2.24 -12.63
C CYS A 267 7.10 2.07 -13.59
N TYR A 268 6.55 3.18 -14.13
CA TYR A 268 5.47 3.12 -15.11
C TYR A 268 5.88 2.35 -16.36
N ASN A 269 7.06 2.62 -16.91
CA ASN A 269 7.54 1.96 -18.12
C ASN A 269 7.73 0.46 -17.91
N ALA A 270 8.27 0.04 -16.76
CA ALA A 270 8.39 -1.37 -16.42
C ALA A 270 7.02 -2.07 -16.36
N LEU A 271 6.08 -1.54 -15.59
CA LEU A 271 4.74 -2.11 -15.44
C LEU A 271 3.92 -2.05 -16.74
N ASN A 272 3.99 -0.95 -17.49
CA ASN A 272 3.27 -0.81 -18.75
C ASN A 272 3.83 -1.76 -19.81
N GLY A 273 5.15 -1.94 -19.87
CA GLY A 273 5.78 -2.92 -20.76
C GLY A 273 5.30 -4.34 -20.46
N ALA A 274 5.27 -4.73 -19.18
CA ALA A 274 4.74 -6.02 -18.75
C ALA A 274 3.24 -6.16 -19.10
N ARG A 275 2.43 -5.13 -18.84
CA ARG A 275 1.00 -5.08 -19.18
C ARG A 275 0.76 -5.26 -20.68
N GLU A 276 1.59 -4.65 -21.53
CA GLU A 276 1.50 -4.79 -22.97
C GLU A 276 1.91 -6.16 -23.49
N ALA A 277 2.89 -6.78 -22.86
CA ALA A 277 3.33 -8.13 -23.19
C ALA A 277 2.23 -9.19 -22.91
N LEU A 278 1.27 -8.89 -22.05
CA LEU A 278 0.16 -9.77 -21.69
C LEU A 278 -1.12 -9.55 -22.55
N ARG A 279 -1.11 -8.61 -23.50
CA ARG A 279 -2.24 -8.37 -24.41
C ARG A 279 -2.28 -9.39 -25.53
#